data_7dba734d66d74a82565d43bc66bcd6d6
#
_entry.id   7dba734d66d74a82565d43bc66bcd6d6
#
_cell.length_a   1.000
_cell.length_b   1.000
_cell.length_c   1.000
_cell.angle_alpha   90.00
_cell.angle_beta   90.00
_cell.angle_gamma   90.00
#
_symmetry.space_group_name_H-M   'P 1'
#
loop_
_entity.id
_entity.type
_entity.pdbx_description
1 polymer ?
#
loop_
_entity_poly.entity_id
_entity_poly.type
_entity_poly.pdbx_seq_one_letter_code
_entity_poly.pdbx_strand_id
1 'polypeptide(L)'
;MDFNSHMKNTAFLDKAADVRMMFFAENGFAVGEFSRLRLGPVVMKDEVEYRKEVGLLQEITVTLALAGHSDDGSRFLLQNEIFHLDGTLCARVKSAGGWLDLAARKLVAPPAALLNAMRSLPQTSDFAVLPSSVKERRG
;
A
#
# COMPACT_ATOMS: atom_id res chain seq x y z
N MET A 1 16.77 11.83 -25.71
CA MET A 1 16.37 11.03 -24.66
C MET A 1 16.83 11.54 -23.34
N ASP A 2 15.90 11.58 -22.43
CA ASP A 2 16.20 12.00 -21.17
C ASP A 2 16.65 10.95 -20.32
N PHE A 3 17.80 11.02 -19.80
CA PHE A 3 18.30 10.05 -19.09
C PHE A 3 18.13 10.24 -17.74
N ASN A 4 17.68 10.72 -16.98
CA ASN A 4 17.92 10.73 -15.65
C ASN A 4 17.43 11.85 -14.90
N SER A 5 16.75 12.73 -15.53
CA SER A 5 16.12 13.84 -14.89
C SER A 5 14.80 13.46 -14.28
N HIS A 6 14.31 12.24 -14.56
CA HIS A 6 12.98 11.83 -14.15
C HIS A 6 13.02 10.55 -13.32
N MET A 7 12.16 10.46 -12.34
CA MET A 7 11.97 9.24 -11.58
C MET A 7 11.22 8.24 -12.45
N LYS A 8 11.72 7.02 -12.53
CA LYS A 8 11.09 5.95 -13.30
C LYS A 8 9.87 5.41 -12.57
N ASN A 9 8.97 4.74 -13.31
CA ASN A 9 7.79 4.07 -12.74
C ASN A 9 8.13 3.21 -11.56
N THR A 10 9.18 2.40 -11.68
CA THR A 10 9.62 1.51 -10.61
C THR A 10 10.04 2.28 -9.37
N ALA A 11 10.62 3.46 -9.52
CA ALA A 11 11.02 4.27 -8.38
C ALA A 11 9.81 4.80 -7.60
N PHE A 12 8.72 5.17 -8.28
CA PHE A 12 7.49 5.56 -7.60
C PHE A 12 6.89 4.37 -6.83
N LEU A 13 6.89 3.18 -7.45
CA LEU A 13 6.38 1.98 -6.79
C LEU A 13 7.26 1.58 -5.60
N ASP A 14 8.57 1.73 -5.71
CA ASP A 14 9.49 1.46 -4.62
C ASP A 14 9.25 2.41 -3.45
N LYS A 15 9.05 3.70 -3.72
CA LYS A 15 8.76 4.68 -2.67
C LYS A 15 7.43 4.40 -1.99
N ALA A 16 6.41 4.01 -2.75
CA ALA A 16 5.12 3.63 -2.20
C ALA A 16 5.26 2.40 -1.30
N ALA A 17 6.02 1.40 -1.74
CA ALA A 17 6.26 0.20 -0.95
C ALA A 17 7.02 0.51 0.34
N ASP A 18 8.04 1.36 0.27
CA ASP A 18 8.82 1.77 1.44
C ASP A 18 7.93 2.44 2.49
N VAL A 19 7.07 3.35 2.07
CA VAL A 19 6.18 4.07 2.99
C VAL A 19 5.19 3.09 3.64
N ARG A 20 4.66 2.13 2.89
CA ARG A 20 3.78 1.11 3.45
C ARG A 20 4.49 0.27 4.50
N MET A 21 5.70 -0.19 4.20
CA MET A 21 6.44 -1.03 5.15
C MET A 21 6.85 -0.24 6.39
N MET A 22 7.17 1.04 6.27
CA MET A 22 7.43 1.92 7.41
C MET A 22 6.18 2.04 8.28
N PHE A 23 5.03 2.22 7.67
CA PHE A 23 3.76 2.31 8.40
C PHE A 23 3.49 1.02 9.18
N PHE A 24 3.66 -0.14 8.54
CA PHE A 24 3.46 -1.42 9.22
C PHE A 24 4.44 -1.57 10.39
N ALA A 25 5.70 -1.23 10.19
CA ALA A 25 6.72 -1.32 11.23
C ALA A 25 6.39 -0.43 12.43
N GLU A 26 5.94 0.79 12.19
CA GLU A 26 5.53 1.73 13.24
C GLU A 26 4.34 1.23 14.04
N ASN A 27 3.55 0.34 13.47
CA ASN A 27 2.39 -0.25 14.13
C ASN A 27 2.63 -1.67 14.64
N GLY A 28 3.89 -2.04 14.82
CA GLY A 28 4.24 -3.33 15.41
C GLY A 28 4.46 -4.47 14.43
N PHE A 29 4.43 -4.19 13.12
CA PHE A 29 4.56 -5.22 12.09
C PHE A 29 5.76 -4.94 11.19
N ALA A 30 6.95 -4.98 11.78
CA ALA A 30 8.19 -4.98 11.01
C ALA A 30 8.39 -6.34 10.33
N VAL A 31 9.37 -6.40 9.45
CA VAL A 31 9.66 -7.62 8.68
C VAL A 31 9.81 -8.86 9.59
N GLY A 32 10.45 -8.69 10.74
CA GLY A 32 10.62 -9.79 11.70
C GLY A 32 9.31 -10.32 12.26
N GLU A 33 8.34 -9.43 12.50
CA GLU A 33 7.03 -9.85 12.99
C GLU A 33 6.22 -10.56 11.90
N PHE A 34 6.27 -10.07 10.67
CA PHE A 34 5.66 -10.76 9.55
C PHE A 34 6.25 -12.16 9.34
N SER A 35 7.57 -12.27 9.48
CA SER A 35 8.24 -13.58 9.41
C SER A 35 7.78 -14.52 10.51
N ARG A 36 7.68 -14.01 11.74
CA ARG A 36 7.22 -14.79 12.87
C ARG A 36 5.80 -15.33 12.67
N LEU A 37 4.92 -14.48 12.14
CA LEU A 37 3.53 -14.84 11.89
C LEU A 37 3.34 -15.64 10.60
N ARG A 38 4.37 -15.75 9.78
CA ARG A 38 4.30 -16.31 8.42
C ARG A 38 3.19 -15.67 7.61
N LEU A 39 3.15 -14.34 7.66
CA LEU A 39 2.15 -13.51 7.00
C LEU A 39 2.88 -12.45 6.21
N GLY A 40 2.38 -12.10 5.05
CA GLY A 40 2.95 -11.01 4.28
C GLY A 40 1.89 -10.24 3.51
N PRO A 41 2.10 -8.93 3.35
CA PRO A 41 1.26 -8.17 2.43
C PRO A 41 1.64 -8.53 1.00
N VAL A 42 0.64 -8.72 0.14
CA VAL A 42 0.87 -8.92 -1.29
C VAL A 42 0.10 -7.88 -2.06
N VAL A 43 0.76 -7.27 -3.03
CA VAL A 43 0.11 -6.33 -3.94
C VAL A 43 -0.17 -7.08 -5.24
N MET A 44 -1.43 -7.13 -5.60
CA MET A 44 -1.88 -7.84 -6.78
C MET A 44 -1.98 -6.92 -7.98
N LYS A 45 -2.14 -5.64 -7.77
CA LYS A 45 -2.26 -4.65 -8.83
C LYS A 45 -1.83 -3.28 -8.34
N ASP A 46 -0.98 -2.62 -9.12
CA ASP A 46 -0.60 -1.24 -8.92
C ASP A 46 -1.10 -0.41 -10.11
N GLU A 47 -1.68 0.74 -9.82
CA GLU A 47 -2.02 1.74 -10.83
C GLU A 47 -1.26 3.01 -10.52
N VAL A 48 -0.51 3.51 -11.48
CA VAL A 48 0.28 4.74 -11.33
C VAL A 48 -0.26 5.81 -12.24
N GLU A 49 -0.62 6.94 -11.66
CA GLU A 49 -1.07 8.11 -12.40
C GLU A 49 0.00 9.18 -12.29
N TYR A 50 0.54 9.60 -13.42
CA TYR A 50 1.59 10.62 -13.46
C TYR A 50 0.98 11.98 -13.72
N ARG A 51 1.46 12.97 -12.98
CA ARG A 51 1.03 14.35 -13.15
C ARG A 51 2.19 15.27 -13.46
N LYS A 52 3.30 15.13 -12.75
CA LYS A 52 4.48 15.96 -12.88
C LYS A 52 5.72 15.11 -12.72
N GLU A 53 6.78 15.54 -13.38
CA GLU A 53 8.06 14.88 -13.28
C GLU A 53 8.71 15.15 -11.94
N VAL A 54 9.50 14.20 -11.48
CA VAL A 54 10.36 14.36 -10.32
C VAL A 54 11.80 14.23 -10.80
N GLY A 55 12.58 15.26 -10.60
CA GLY A 55 13.99 15.25 -10.96
C GLY A 55 14.81 14.37 -10.04
N LEU A 56 15.95 13.94 -10.55
CA LEU A 56 16.90 13.20 -9.74
C LEU A 56 17.38 14.07 -8.59
N LEU A 57 17.46 13.51 -7.40
CA LEU A 57 17.84 14.22 -6.17
C LEU A 57 16.84 15.27 -5.69
N GLN A 58 15.70 15.35 -6.32
CA GLN A 58 14.65 16.26 -5.88
C GLN A 58 13.94 15.68 -4.66
N GLU A 59 13.74 16.50 -3.63
CA GLU A 59 13.02 16.07 -2.43
C GLU A 59 11.53 15.97 -2.70
N ILE A 60 10.91 14.95 -2.14
CA ILE A 60 9.49 14.69 -2.28
C ILE A 60 8.86 14.33 -0.94
N THR A 61 7.55 14.49 -0.86
CA THR A 61 6.76 13.98 0.25
C THR A 61 5.85 12.87 -0.27
N VAL A 62 5.78 11.77 0.45
CA VAL A 62 4.93 10.63 0.08
C VAL A 62 3.92 10.40 1.20
N THR A 63 2.63 10.37 0.84
CA THR A 63 1.55 10.12 1.80
C THR A 63 1.07 8.67 1.70
N LEU A 64 0.27 8.26 2.66
CA LEU A 64 -0.38 6.96 2.66
C LEU A 64 -1.80 7.11 3.17
N ALA A 65 -2.76 6.61 2.40
CA ALA A 65 -4.18 6.66 2.74
C ALA A 65 -4.85 5.34 2.34
N LEU A 66 -6.02 5.09 2.91
CA LEU A 66 -6.80 3.90 2.62
C LEU A 66 -7.89 4.28 1.64
N ALA A 67 -7.86 3.70 0.46
CA ALA A 67 -8.86 3.97 -0.58
C ALA A 67 -9.93 2.88 -0.64
N GLY A 68 -9.71 1.76 0.00
CA GLY A 68 -10.68 0.68 0.08
C GLY A 68 -10.23 -0.39 1.05
N HIS A 69 -11.19 -1.13 1.59
CA HIS A 69 -10.91 -2.14 2.59
C HIS A 69 -12.10 -3.09 2.71
N SER A 70 -11.87 -4.38 2.80
CA SER A 70 -12.94 -5.32 3.07
C SER A 70 -13.26 -5.31 4.57
N ASP A 71 -14.45 -5.74 4.94
CA ASP A 71 -14.87 -5.73 6.35
C ASP A 71 -13.97 -6.60 7.24
N ASP A 72 -13.49 -7.71 6.70
CA ASP A 72 -12.58 -8.59 7.45
C ASP A 72 -11.11 -8.16 7.33
N GLY A 73 -10.83 -7.11 6.56
CA GLY A 73 -9.48 -6.60 6.35
C GLY A 73 -8.62 -7.44 5.42
N SER A 74 -9.16 -8.50 4.83
CA SER A 74 -8.39 -9.40 3.98
C SER A 74 -7.97 -8.75 2.66
N ARG A 75 -8.71 -7.75 2.20
CA ARG A 75 -8.42 -7.03 0.97
C ARG A 75 -8.31 -5.54 1.25
N PHE A 76 -7.30 -4.91 0.67
CA PHE A 76 -7.10 -3.47 0.83
C PHE A 76 -6.83 -2.80 -0.51
N LEU A 77 -7.11 -1.52 -0.57
CA LEU A 77 -6.66 -0.62 -1.63
C LEU A 77 -5.99 0.56 -0.94
N LEU A 78 -4.68 0.64 -1.07
CA LEU A 78 -3.89 1.73 -0.49
C LEU A 78 -3.59 2.77 -1.55
N GLN A 79 -3.51 4.02 -1.14
CA GLN A 79 -3.17 5.11 -2.04
C GLN A 79 -1.98 5.87 -1.48
N ASN A 80 -0.96 6.02 -2.31
CA ASN A 80 0.18 6.88 -2.02
C ASN A 80 0.12 8.05 -2.98
N GLU A 81 0.34 9.25 -2.45
CA GLU A 81 0.49 10.43 -3.28
C GLU A 81 1.88 10.99 -3.08
N ILE A 82 2.52 11.38 -4.18
CA ILE A 82 3.88 11.85 -4.19
C ILE A 82 3.86 13.31 -4.61
N PHE A 83 4.37 14.17 -3.74
CA PHE A 83 4.34 15.61 -3.93
C PHE A 83 5.74 16.19 -3.99
N HIS A 84 5.92 17.24 -4.79
CA HIS A 84 7.07 18.13 -4.64
C HIS A 84 6.94 18.86 -3.30
N LEU A 85 8.02 19.41 -2.80
CA LEU A 85 7.97 20.17 -1.53
C LEU A 85 7.06 21.38 -1.59
N ASP A 86 6.79 21.91 -2.77
CA ASP A 86 5.86 23.04 -2.94
C ASP A 86 4.39 22.62 -2.90
N GLY A 87 4.11 21.33 -2.72
CA GLY A 87 2.76 20.79 -2.65
C GLY A 87 2.17 20.33 -3.98
N THR A 88 2.93 20.41 -5.07
CA THR A 88 2.45 19.95 -6.37
C THR A 88 2.39 18.43 -6.41
N LEU A 89 1.25 17.87 -6.78
CA LEU A 89 1.07 16.43 -6.92
C LEU A 89 1.82 15.93 -8.16
N CYS A 90 2.77 15.03 -7.96
CA CYS A 90 3.58 14.45 -9.02
C CYS A 90 3.02 13.13 -9.52
N ALA A 91 2.58 12.28 -8.61
CA ALA A 91 2.06 10.96 -8.95
C ALA A 91 1.13 10.45 -7.86
N ARG A 92 0.24 9.58 -8.26
CA ARG A 92 -0.64 8.84 -7.36
C ARG A 92 -0.50 7.36 -7.68
N VAL A 93 -0.27 6.56 -6.65
CA VAL A 93 -0.15 5.11 -6.79
C VAL A 93 -1.29 4.48 -6.00
N LYS A 94 -2.13 3.68 -6.66
CA LYS A 94 -3.14 2.87 -5.99
C LYS A 94 -2.70 1.42 -6.05
N SER A 95 -2.60 0.78 -4.89
CA SER A 95 -2.11 -0.59 -4.76
C SER A 95 -3.20 -1.46 -4.14
N ALA A 96 -3.73 -2.37 -4.95
CA ALA A 96 -4.73 -3.33 -4.52
C ALA A 96 -4.04 -4.61 -4.06
N GLY A 97 -4.36 -5.08 -2.89
CA GLY A 97 -3.70 -6.24 -2.35
C GLY A 97 -4.44 -6.93 -1.23
N GLY A 98 -3.75 -7.79 -0.55
CA GLY A 98 -4.27 -8.58 0.56
C GLY A 98 -3.15 -9.14 1.41
N TRP A 99 -3.51 -10.05 2.27
CA TRP A 99 -2.59 -10.70 3.19
C TRP A 99 -2.44 -12.16 2.83
N LEU A 100 -1.20 -12.61 2.66
CA LEU A 100 -0.92 -13.97 2.28
C LEU A 100 -0.40 -14.74 3.47
N ASP A 101 -1.04 -15.86 3.78
CA ASP A 101 -0.51 -16.84 4.70
C ASP A 101 0.60 -17.59 3.96
N LEU A 102 1.83 -17.41 4.38
CA LEU A 102 2.99 -17.95 3.67
C LEU A 102 3.10 -19.46 3.81
N ALA A 103 2.55 -20.03 4.87
CA ALA A 103 2.54 -21.49 5.06
C ALA A 103 1.45 -22.14 4.22
N ALA A 104 0.23 -21.64 4.29
CA ALA A 104 -0.91 -22.21 3.56
C ALA A 104 -0.99 -21.73 2.11
N ARG A 105 -0.26 -20.67 1.77
CA ARG A 105 -0.20 -20.09 0.43
C ARG A 105 -1.57 -19.62 -0.05
N LYS A 106 -2.33 -19.00 0.81
CA LYS A 106 -3.66 -18.47 0.49
C LYS A 106 -3.88 -17.13 1.19
N LEU A 107 -4.82 -16.36 0.66
CA LEU A 107 -5.20 -15.07 1.21
C LEU A 107 -6.02 -15.27 2.48
N VAL A 108 -5.74 -14.46 3.49
CA VAL A 108 -6.36 -14.56 4.80
C VAL A 108 -6.69 -13.18 5.34
N ALA A 109 -7.53 -13.13 6.36
CA ALA A 109 -7.74 -11.90 7.11
C ALA A 109 -6.53 -11.64 8.01
N PRO A 110 -6.14 -10.37 8.19
CA PRO A 110 -5.00 -10.04 9.05
C PRO A 110 -5.37 -10.16 10.52
N PRO A 111 -4.35 -10.21 11.42
CA PRO A 111 -4.62 -10.13 12.85
C PRO A 111 -5.34 -8.82 13.20
N ALA A 112 -6.09 -8.83 14.31
CA ALA A 112 -6.88 -7.67 14.72
C ALA A 112 -6.06 -6.40 14.86
N ALA A 113 -4.85 -6.49 15.40
CA ALA A 113 -3.98 -5.31 15.56
C ALA A 113 -3.59 -4.69 14.22
N LEU A 114 -3.33 -5.52 13.22
CA LEU A 114 -2.98 -5.05 11.88
C LEU A 114 -4.21 -4.46 11.18
N LEU A 115 -5.37 -5.08 11.34
CA LEU A 115 -6.63 -4.56 10.84
C LEU A 115 -6.91 -3.17 11.43
N ASN A 116 -6.73 -3.02 12.73
CA ASN A 116 -6.94 -1.74 13.41
C ASN A 116 -5.95 -0.69 12.93
N ALA A 117 -4.69 -1.06 12.70
CA ALA A 117 -3.69 -0.16 12.14
C ALA A 117 -4.12 0.34 10.76
N MET A 118 -4.57 -0.56 9.90
CA MET A 118 -5.04 -0.19 8.56
C MET A 118 -6.22 0.77 8.65
N ARG A 119 -7.15 0.52 9.55
CA ARG A 119 -8.33 1.39 9.74
C ARG A 119 -7.98 2.75 10.31
N SER A 120 -6.82 2.91 10.90
CA SER A 120 -6.37 4.19 11.44
C SER A 120 -5.86 5.15 10.35
N LEU A 121 -5.61 4.65 9.15
CA LEU A 121 -5.17 5.49 8.03
C LEU A 121 -6.28 6.44 7.61
N PRO A 122 -5.92 7.65 7.14
CA PRO A 122 -6.94 8.53 6.56
C PRO A 122 -7.56 7.85 5.34
N GLN A 123 -8.86 8.04 5.17
CA GLN A 123 -9.58 7.48 4.04
C GLN A 123 -9.61 8.48 2.89
N THR A 124 -9.49 7.99 1.67
CA THR A 124 -9.64 8.84 0.49
C THR A 124 -11.11 9.22 0.30
N SER A 125 -11.37 10.27 -0.47
CA SER A 125 -12.75 10.70 -0.73
C SER A 125 -13.55 9.66 -1.51
N ASP A 126 -12.90 8.80 -2.26
CA ASP A 126 -13.51 7.74 -3.03
C ASP A 126 -13.41 6.37 -2.34
N PHE A 127 -13.18 6.36 -1.02
CA PHE A 127 -13.09 5.11 -0.26
C PHE A 127 -14.30 4.22 -0.52
N ALA A 128 -14.05 2.95 -0.72
CA ALA A 128 -15.09 1.96 -0.97
C ALA A 128 -14.84 0.70 -0.13
N VAL A 129 -15.92 0.07 0.30
CA VAL A 129 -15.84 -1.24 0.94
C VAL A 129 -15.62 -2.29 -0.14
N LEU A 130 -14.62 -3.12 0.04
CA LEU A 130 -14.24 -4.14 -0.93
C LEU A 130 -14.79 -5.51 -0.54
N PRO A 131 -14.99 -6.41 -1.51
CA PRO A 131 -15.34 -7.79 -1.19
C PRO A 131 -14.15 -8.49 -0.53
N SER A 132 -14.43 -9.42 0.36
CA SER A 132 -13.41 -10.20 1.06
C SER A 132 -12.60 -11.04 0.08
N SER A 133 -11.29 -11.19 0.37
CA SER A 133 -10.43 -12.13 -0.34
C SER A 133 -10.59 -13.56 0.19
N VAL A 134 -11.18 -13.71 1.38
CA VAL A 134 -11.40 -15.02 1.99
C VAL A 134 -12.64 -15.63 1.39
N LYS A 135 -12.50 -16.81 0.77
CA LYS A 135 -13.64 -17.50 0.20
C LYS A 135 -14.50 -18.06 1.32
N GLU A 136 -15.79 -17.76 1.25
CA GLU A 136 -16.73 -18.37 2.14
C GLU A 136 -16.81 -19.84 1.86
N ARG A 137 -16.80 -20.63 2.93
CA ARG A 137 -17.03 -22.04 2.80
C ARG A 137 -18.52 -22.25 2.68
N ARG A 138 -18.95 -22.68 1.54
CA ARG A 138 -20.33 -23.06 1.36
C ARG A 138 -20.49 -24.52 1.75
N GLY A 139 -21.30 -24.72 2.72
CA GLY A 139 -21.57 -26.04 3.25
C GLY A 139 -22.26 -26.93 2.28
#